data_c109ac0e83460b36d53fbe8a1aa4b93c
#
_entry.id   c109ac0e83460b36d53fbe8a1aa4b93c
#
_cell.length_a   1.000
_cell.length_b   1.000
_cell.length_c   1.000
_cell.angle_alpha   90.00
_cell.angle_beta   90.00
_cell.angle_gamma   90.00
#
_symmetry.space_group_name_H-M   'P 1'
#
loop_
_entity.id
_entity.type
_entity.pdbx_description
1 polymer ?
#
loop_
_entity_poly.entity_id
_entity_poly.type
_entity_poly.pdbx_seq_one_letter_code
_entity_poly.pdbx_strand_id
1 'polypeptide(L)'
;DAILDAAEELTGKTCSYNGSVRTIDVTNTTAVAFTQALLQKYIDYFAAKGCKLFNMGADEYANDKYTGGSMGFGKLQSTGEYSYYVQYVNDVAKMIKNAKMTPMAFNDGIYFNNNTSSGTFDTDIIICYWSSGWSGYTPMPASKLAGKGFKLINTNGDYYWVLGKTDAQ
;
A
#
# COMPACT_ATOMS: atom_id res chain seq x y z
N ASP A 1 -12.62 -8.39 -8.85
CA ASP A 1 -11.44 -7.73 -9.46
C ASP A 1 -10.69 -8.74 -10.30
N ALA A 2 -10.45 -8.46 -11.59
CA ALA A 2 -9.87 -9.41 -12.54
C ALA A 2 -8.52 -10.01 -12.09
N ILE A 3 -7.73 -9.28 -11.30
CA ILE A 3 -6.45 -9.79 -10.78
C ILE A 3 -6.69 -10.82 -9.67
N LEU A 4 -7.62 -10.57 -8.76
CA LEU A 4 -7.98 -11.52 -7.70
C LEU A 4 -8.63 -12.76 -8.29
N ASP A 5 -9.55 -12.59 -9.25
CA ASP A 5 -10.20 -13.72 -9.94
C ASP A 5 -9.16 -14.58 -10.65
N ALA A 6 -8.22 -13.97 -11.37
CA ALA A 6 -7.12 -14.70 -12.01
C ALA A 6 -6.18 -15.38 -11.00
N ALA A 7 -5.90 -14.74 -9.87
CA ALA A 7 -5.09 -15.33 -8.80
C ALA A 7 -5.76 -16.57 -8.23
N GLU A 8 -7.05 -16.51 -7.96
CA GLU A 8 -7.83 -17.63 -7.40
C GLU A 8 -7.99 -18.77 -8.43
N GLU A 9 -8.23 -18.44 -9.71
CA GLU A 9 -8.29 -19.42 -10.79
C GLU A 9 -6.94 -20.16 -10.97
N LEU A 10 -5.85 -19.41 -11.03
CA LEU A 10 -4.51 -20.00 -11.28
C LEU A 10 -3.94 -20.75 -10.08
N THR A 11 -4.25 -20.33 -8.87
CA THR A 11 -3.72 -20.95 -7.65
C THR A 11 -4.64 -22.01 -7.05
N GLY A 12 -5.92 -22.00 -7.41
CA GLY A 12 -6.95 -22.84 -6.79
C GLY A 12 -7.22 -22.51 -5.32
N LYS A 13 -6.85 -21.31 -4.86
CA LYS A 13 -6.98 -20.87 -3.46
C LYS A 13 -7.55 -19.47 -3.37
N THR A 14 -8.30 -19.18 -2.30
CA THR A 14 -8.74 -17.84 -1.99
C THR A 14 -7.53 -16.94 -1.75
N CYS A 15 -7.45 -15.85 -2.49
CA CYS A 15 -6.34 -14.88 -2.42
C CYS A 15 -6.78 -13.52 -1.86
N SER A 16 -8.09 -13.30 -1.73
CA SER A 16 -8.69 -12.06 -1.24
C SER A 16 -8.71 -11.99 0.29
N TYR A 17 -8.46 -10.80 0.83
CA TYR A 17 -8.53 -10.56 2.28
C TYR A 17 -9.99 -10.46 2.73
N ASN A 18 -10.45 -11.45 3.52
CA ASN A 18 -11.81 -11.50 4.08
C ASN A 18 -12.92 -11.23 3.03
N GLY A 19 -12.74 -11.74 1.80
CA GLY A 19 -13.69 -11.56 0.71
C GLY A 19 -13.71 -10.14 0.12
N SER A 20 -12.66 -9.35 0.32
CA SER A 20 -12.47 -8.09 -0.42
C SER A 20 -12.41 -8.39 -1.92
N VAL A 21 -13.07 -7.57 -2.72
CA VAL A 21 -12.98 -7.68 -4.18
C VAL A 21 -11.82 -6.87 -4.78
N ARG A 22 -11.00 -6.24 -3.93
CA ARG A 22 -9.93 -5.30 -4.35
C ARG A 22 -8.57 -5.62 -3.76
N THR A 23 -8.52 -6.39 -2.66
CA THR A 23 -7.31 -6.47 -1.84
C THR A 23 -6.89 -7.91 -1.62
N ILE A 24 -5.63 -8.18 -1.90
CA ILE A 24 -5.01 -9.48 -1.59
C ILE A 24 -4.88 -9.67 -0.08
N ASP A 25 -4.89 -10.91 0.35
CA ASP A 25 -4.60 -11.26 1.73
C ASP A 25 -3.08 -11.33 1.96
N VAL A 26 -2.52 -10.31 2.62
CA VAL A 26 -1.09 -10.26 2.94
C VAL A 26 -0.65 -11.31 3.95
N THR A 27 -1.58 -11.97 4.64
CA THR A 27 -1.30 -13.08 5.55
C THR A 27 -1.25 -14.43 4.83
N ASN A 28 -1.67 -14.47 3.56
CA ASN A 28 -1.72 -15.66 2.73
C ASN A 28 -0.49 -15.73 1.81
N THR A 29 0.40 -16.67 2.07
CA THR A 29 1.65 -16.82 1.31
C THR A 29 1.44 -17.08 -0.18
N THR A 30 0.35 -17.77 -0.56
CA THR A 30 0.00 -18.01 -1.98
C THR A 30 -0.42 -16.69 -2.66
N ALA A 31 -1.26 -15.88 -2.01
CA ALA A 31 -1.68 -14.58 -2.52
C ALA A 31 -0.50 -13.61 -2.66
N VAL A 32 0.36 -13.57 -1.66
CA VAL A 32 1.59 -12.76 -1.66
C VAL A 32 2.53 -13.19 -2.80
N ALA A 33 2.80 -14.48 -2.94
CA ALA A 33 3.68 -14.99 -3.99
C ALA A 33 3.16 -14.69 -5.40
N PHE A 34 1.85 -14.88 -5.63
CA PHE A 34 1.22 -14.53 -6.91
C PHE A 34 1.37 -13.04 -7.22
N THR A 35 1.05 -12.19 -6.25
CA THR A 35 1.09 -10.74 -6.45
C THR A 35 2.51 -10.23 -6.67
N GLN A 36 3.48 -10.74 -5.92
CA GLN A 36 4.89 -10.40 -6.11
C GLN A 36 5.40 -10.84 -7.49
N ALA A 37 5.00 -12.02 -7.97
CA ALA A 37 5.35 -12.48 -9.32
C ALA A 37 4.75 -11.58 -10.42
N LEU A 38 3.52 -11.10 -10.23
CA LEU A 38 2.88 -10.15 -11.13
C LEU A 38 3.60 -8.79 -11.09
N LEU A 39 3.85 -8.25 -9.89
CA LEU A 39 4.56 -6.98 -9.72
C LEU A 39 5.97 -7.03 -10.32
N GLN A 40 6.68 -8.16 -10.21
CA GLN A 40 8.01 -8.29 -10.80
C GLN A 40 7.99 -8.06 -12.31
N LYS A 41 6.96 -8.53 -13.03
CA LYS A 41 6.82 -8.28 -14.47
C LYS A 41 6.66 -6.80 -14.79
N TYR A 42 5.88 -6.06 -14.01
CA TYR A 42 5.73 -4.62 -14.18
C TYR A 42 7.00 -3.87 -13.81
N ILE A 43 7.66 -4.24 -12.71
CA ILE A 43 8.93 -3.67 -12.28
C ILE A 43 9.98 -3.82 -13.38
N ASP A 44 10.13 -5.01 -13.93
CA ASP A 44 11.09 -5.29 -15.01
C ASP A 44 10.78 -4.49 -16.28
N TYR A 45 9.49 -4.42 -16.65
CA TYR A 45 9.03 -3.67 -17.80
C TYR A 45 9.38 -2.18 -17.68
N PHE A 46 9.04 -1.56 -16.55
CA PHE A 46 9.28 -0.13 -16.34
C PHE A 46 10.77 0.18 -16.15
N ALA A 47 11.52 -0.69 -15.49
CA ALA A 47 12.97 -0.56 -15.39
C ALA A 47 13.64 -0.59 -16.77
N ALA A 48 13.23 -1.51 -17.65
CA ALA A 48 13.73 -1.60 -19.03
C ALA A 48 13.38 -0.36 -19.87
N LYS A 49 12.33 0.38 -19.51
CA LYS A 49 11.96 1.67 -20.14
C LYS A 49 12.71 2.87 -19.54
N GLY A 50 13.61 2.64 -18.58
CA GLY A 50 14.42 3.68 -17.96
C GLY A 50 13.71 4.46 -16.84
N CYS A 51 12.56 3.99 -16.35
CA CYS A 51 11.88 4.59 -15.19
C CYS A 51 12.80 4.57 -13.97
N LYS A 52 12.72 5.62 -13.16
CA LYS A 52 13.54 5.77 -11.94
C LYS A 52 12.71 5.63 -10.68
N LEU A 53 11.40 5.70 -10.79
CA LEU A 53 10.44 5.64 -9.69
C LEU A 53 9.38 4.59 -10.00
N PHE A 54 8.94 3.87 -8.98
CA PHE A 54 7.83 2.93 -9.09
C PHE A 54 6.93 3.06 -7.84
N ASN A 55 5.67 3.45 -8.06
CA ASN A 55 4.69 3.53 -6.99
C ASN A 55 3.98 2.18 -6.85
N MET A 56 4.14 1.54 -5.69
CA MET A 56 3.51 0.25 -5.39
C MET A 56 2.06 0.36 -4.91
N GLY A 57 1.52 1.58 -4.76
CA GLY A 57 0.20 1.80 -4.17
C GLY A 57 0.26 1.69 -2.65
N ALA A 58 -0.18 0.56 -2.12
CA ALA A 58 -0.22 0.22 -0.68
C ALA A 58 -1.23 1.05 0.14
N ASP A 59 -2.23 1.62 -0.52
CA ASP A 59 -3.30 2.42 0.05
C ASP A 59 -4.58 1.60 0.28
N GLU A 60 -5.46 2.12 1.11
CA GLU A 60 -6.87 1.72 1.26
C GLU A 60 -7.11 0.20 1.41
N TYR A 61 -6.28 -0.49 2.20
CA TYR A 61 -6.34 -1.94 2.38
C TYR A 61 -7.73 -2.41 2.80
N ALA A 62 -8.40 -3.20 1.95
CA ALA A 62 -9.73 -3.78 2.14
C ALA A 62 -10.81 -2.75 2.56
N ASN A 63 -10.78 -1.55 2.00
CA ASN A 63 -11.74 -0.48 2.29
C ASN A 63 -13.17 -0.79 1.79
N ASP A 64 -13.35 -1.80 0.94
CA ASP A 64 -14.64 -2.31 0.49
C ASP A 64 -15.32 -3.24 1.52
N LYS A 65 -14.58 -3.73 2.52
CA LYS A 65 -15.09 -4.64 3.56
C LYS A 65 -15.25 -3.98 4.91
N TYR A 66 -14.48 -2.96 5.21
CA TYR A 66 -14.46 -2.32 6.52
C TYR A 66 -14.93 -0.87 6.39
N THR A 67 -16.12 -0.61 6.93
CA THR A 67 -16.72 0.73 6.99
C THR A 67 -16.30 1.47 8.25
N GLY A 68 -16.59 2.78 8.31
CA GLY A 68 -16.28 3.61 9.46
C GLY A 68 -14.84 4.12 9.51
N GLY A 69 -14.11 4.01 8.39
CA GLY A 69 -12.81 4.66 8.22
C GLY A 69 -11.60 3.90 8.74
N SER A 70 -11.78 2.75 9.41
CA SER A 70 -10.65 1.96 9.92
C SER A 70 -9.95 1.12 8.86
N MET A 71 -10.60 0.89 7.72
CA MET A 71 -10.12 0.01 6.65
C MET A 71 -9.64 -1.36 7.16
N GLY A 72 -9.10 -2.20 6.30
CA GLY A 72 -8.47 -3.45 6.68
C GLY A 72 -7.21 -3.30 7.53
N PHE A 73 -6.57 -2.13 7.53
CA PHE A 73 -5.45 -1.84 8.44
C PHE A 73 -5.85 -1.98 9.92
N GLY A 74 -7.00 -1.42 10.29
CA GLY A 74 -7.53 -1.57 11.66
C GLY A 74 -7.82 -3.03 12.00
N LYS A 75 -8.31 -3.81 11.02
CA LYS A 75 -8.53 -5.25 11.20
C LYS A 75 -7.21 -5.99 11.39
N LEU A 76 -6.21 -5.77 10.53
CA LEU A 76 -4.88 -6.36 10.69
C LEU A 76 -4.27 -6.05 12.06
N GLN A 77 -4.44 -4.82 12.54
CA GLN A 77 -3.94 -4.44 13.87
C GLN A 77 -4.68 -5.18 14.99
N SER A 78 -6.01 -5.26 14.93
CA SER A 78 -6.82 -5.92 15.97
C SER A 78 -6.60 -7.43 16.03
N THR A 79 -6.19 -8.05 14.94
CA THR A 79 -5.83 -9.48 14.88
C THR A 79 -4.35 -9.76 15.10
N GLY A 80 -3.53 -8.73 15.28
CA GLY A 80 -2.07 -8.88 15.42
C GLY A 80 -1.33 -9.17 14.12
N GLU A 81 -1.99 -8.98 12.98
CA GLU A 81 -1.49 -9.38 11.65
C GLU A 81 -0.88 -8.21 10.85
N TYR A 82 -0.85 -7.01 11.40
CA TYR A 82 -0.35 -5.83 10.70
C TYR A 82 1.14 -5.95 10.31
N SER A 83 1.92 -6.77 11.01
CA SER A 83 3.31 -7.07 10.66
C SER A 83 3.46 -7.74 9.28
N TYR A 84 2.47 -8.49 8.82
CA TYR A 84 2.47 -9.08 7.47
C TYR A 84 2.37 -7.98 6.38
N TYR A 85 1.58 -6.93 6.64
CA TYR A 85 1.50 -5.78 5.74
C TYR A 85 2.84 -5.01 5.70
N VAL A 86 3.46 -4.79 6.88
CA VAL A 86 4.80 -4.17 6.96
C VAL A 86 5.82 -4.97 6.14
N GLN A 87 5.82 -6.29 6.31
CA GLN A 87 6.72 -7.19 5.59
C GLN A 87 6.46 -7.13 4.07
N TYR A 88 5.20 -7.21 3.66
CA TYR A 88 4.83 -7.16 2.24
C TYR A 88 5.31 -5.85 1.57
N VAL A 89 5.09 -4.71 2.20
CA VAL A 89 5.53 -3.41 1.67
C VAL A 89 7.06 -3.35 1.56
N ASN A 90 7.77 -3.83 2.57
CA ASN A 90 9.24 -3.88 2.55
C ASN A 90 9.79 -4.82 1.48
N ASP A 91 9.16 -5.97 1.27
CA ASP A 91 9.57 -6.93 0.25
C ASP A 91 9.39 -6.36 -1.15
N VAL A 92 8.26 -5.69 -1.42
CA VAL A 92 8.02 -5.01 -2.70
C VAL A 92 9.00 -3.85 -2.89
N ALA A 93 9.27 -3.07 -1.85
CA ALA A 93 10.28 -2.01 -1.92
C ALA A 93 11.66 -2.57 -2.27
N LYS A 94 12.05 -3.70 -1.71
CA LYS A 94 13.30 -4.40 -2.05
C LYS A 94 13.33 -4.85 -3.51
N MET A 95 12.23 -5.39 -4.04
CA MET A 95 12.13 -5.77 -5.45
C MET A 95 12.37 -4.57 -6.38
N ILE A 96 11.74 -3.44 -6.08
CA ILE A 96 11.88 -2.19 -6.84
C ILE A 96 13.33 -1.67 -6.79
N LYS A 97 13.95 -1.68 -5.61
CA LYS A 97 15.35 -1.27 -5.44
C LYS A 97 16.32 -2.18 -6.19
N ASN A 98 16.07 -3.49 -6.22
CA ASN A 98 16.88 -4.43 -6.99
C ASN A 98 16.86 -4.11 -8.50
N ALA A 99 15.74 -3.60 -9.00
CA ALA A 99 15.60 -3.12 -10.38
C ALA A 99 16.18 -1.70 -10.61
N LYS A 100 16.90 -1.13 -9.63
CA LYS A 100 17.50 0.21 -9.69
C LYS A 100 16.50 1.35 -9.82
N MET A 101 15.30 1.16 -9.29
CA MET A 101 14.27 2.20 -9.13
C MET A 101 14.11 2.55 -7.65
N THR A 102 13.56 3.73 -7.39
CA THR A 102 13.20 4.16 -6.03
C THR A 102 11.74 3.78 -5.77
N PRO A 103 11.43 3.07 -4.68
CA PRO A 103 10.08 2.72 -4.33
C PRO A 103 9.28 3.94 -3.84
N MET A 104 8.00 3.97 -4.17
CA MET A 104 7.03 4.94 -3.66
C MET A 104 5.81 4.19 -3.12
N ALA A 105 5.15 4.74 -2.11
CA ALA A 105 3.90 4.22 -1.57
C ALA A 105 3.01 5.35 -1.07
N PHE A 106 1.69 5.15 -1.03
CA PHE A 106 0.77 6.06 -0.38
C PHE A 106 0.86 5.93 1.15
N ASN A 107 0.51 7.00 1.87
CA ASN A 107 0.83 7.13 3.29
C ASN A 107 -0.10 6.40 4.25
N ASP A 108 -1.31 6.11 3.85
CA ASP A 108 -2.37 5.73 4.79
C ASP A 108 -2.11 4.42 5.55
N GLY A 109 -1.47 3.45 4.91
CA GLY A 109 -1.05 2.21 5.58
C GLY A 109 0.28 2.30 6.31
N ILE A 110 1.08 3.33 6.09
CA ILE A 110 2.42 3.44 6.68
C ILE A 110 2.32 3.92 8.12
N TYR A 111 2.61 3.03 9.07
CA TYR A 111 2.41 3.26 10.51
C TYR A 111 0.98 3.69 10.87
N PHE A 112 -0.01 3.03 10.28
CA PHE A 112 -1.44 3.27 10.56
C PHE A 112 -1.71 3.36 12.08
N ASN A 113 -2.53 4.31 12.51
CA ASN A 113 -2.78 4.62 13.92
C ASN A 113 -1.52 4.88 14.75
N ASN A 114 -0.45 5.41 14.15
CA ASN A 114 0.86 5.57 14.76
C ASN A 114 1.47 4.28 15.33
N ASN A 115 1.06 3.12 14.82
CA ASN A 115 1.59 1.83 15.25
C ASN A 115 3.02 1.64 14.76
N THR A 116 3.96 1.61 15.70
CA THR A 116 5.39 1.36 15.46
C THR A 116 5.87 0.04 16.06
N SER A 117 4.98 -0.74 16.66
CA SER A 117 5.30 -1.99 17.34
C SER A 117 5.30 -3.22 16.43
N SER A 118 4.63 -3.12 15.27
CA SER A 118 4.45 -4.26 14.34
C SER A 118 5.56 -4.39 13.30
N GLY A 119 6.61 -3.60 13.40
CA GLY A 119 7.75 -3.60 12.50
C GLY A 119 8.14 -2.20 12.01
N THR A 120 9.17 -2.13 11.21
CA THR A 120 9.74 -0.88 10.68
C THR A 120 9.64 -0.90 9.16
N PHE A 121 9.10 0.16 8.57
CA PHE A 121 9.11 0.33 7.12
C PHE A 121 10.47 0.85 6.62
N ASP A 122 10.84 0.43 5.43
CA ASP A 122 12.06 0.88 4.75
C ASP A 122 11.97 2.38 4.42
N THR A 123 12.87 3.17 4.96
CA THR A 123 12.89 4.63 4.78
C THR A 123 13.37 5.09 3.41
N ASP A 124 13.83 4.19 2.55
CA ASP A 124 14.09 4.49 1.13
C ASP A 124 12.78 4.68 0.35
N ILE A 125 11.64 4.26 0.89
CA ILE A 125 10.32 4.48 0.28
C ILE A 125 9.99 5.97 0.33
N ILE A 126 9.74 6.57 -0.84
CA ILE A 126 9.17 7.92 -0.91
C ILE A 126 7.69 7.83 -0.61
N ILE A 127 7.21 8.57 0.38
CA ILE A 127 5.81 8.58 0.78
C ILE A 127 5.02 9.62 -0.03
N CYS A 128 4.04 9.15 -0.79
CA CYS A 128 3.04 9.97 -1.44
C CYS A 128 1.95 10.30 -0.41
N TYR A 129 2.05 11.47 0.21
CA TYR A 129 1.14 11.88 1.27
C TYR A 129 -0.14 12.46 0.67
N TRP A 130 -1.19 11.63 0.57
CA TRP A 130 -2.44 11.99 -0.09
C TRP A 130 -3.56 12.33 0.91
N SER A 131 -3.50 11.83 2.13
CA SER A 131 -4.57 12.02 3.12
C SER A 131 -4.02 12.21 4.51
N SER A 132 -4.59 13.18 5.24
CA SER A 132 -4.42 13.37 6.68
C SER A 132 -5.43 12.56 7.52
N GLY A 133 -6.31 11.81 6.85
CA GLY A 133 -7.31 10.95 7.46
C GLY A 133 -8.69 11.60 7.56
N TRP A 134 -9.61 10.81 8.08
CA TRP A 134 -10.99 11.21 8.40
C TRP A 134 -11.48 10.42 9.63
N SER A 135 -12.74 10.59 10.03
CA SER A 135 -13.29 9.94 11.22
C SER A 135 -13.03 8.42 11.20
N GLY A 136 -12.36 7.91 12.22
CA GLY A 136 -11.99 6.49 12.35
C GLY A 136 -10.81 6.02 11.52
N TYR A 137 -10.18 6.93 10.76
CA TYR A 137 -9.00 6.66 9.95
C TYR A 137 -7.88 7.65 10.31
N THR A 138 -6.80 7.16 10.87
CA THR A 138 -5.70 7.98 11.39
C THR A 138 -4.35 7.55 10.80
N PRO A 139 -3.94 8.12 9.66
CA PRO A 139 -2.60 7.92 9.15
C PRO A 139 -1.57 8.61 10.05
N MET A 140 -0.32 8.16 9.98
CA MET A 140 0.74 8.86 10.68
C MET A 140 0.93 10.27 10.09
N PRO A 141 0.99 11.34 10.90
CA PRO A 141 1.20 12.70 10.41
C PRO A 141 2.49 12.84 9.59
N ALA A 142 2.46 13.68 8.56
CA ALA A 142 3.60 13.93 7.66
C ALA A 142 4.88 14.33 8.44
N SER A 143 4.74 15.17 9.46
CA SER A 143 5.88 15.58 10.31
C SER A 143 6.53 14.41 11.05
N LYS A 144 5.72 13.43 11.51
CA LYS A 144 6.25 12.23 12.15
C LYS A 144 6.93 11.29 11.16
N LEU A 145 6.38 11.14 9.94
CA LEU A 145 7.02 10.37 8.87
C LEU A 145 8.35 11.00 8.47
N ALA A 146 8.39 12.32 8.28
CA ALA A 146 9.64 13.04 8.01
C ALA A 146 10.66 12.87 9.15
N GLY A 147 10.21 12.96 10.40
CA GLY A 147 11.04 12.70 11.58
C GLY A 147 11.60 11.27 11.69
N LYS A 148 10.97 10.32 11.00
CA LYS A 148 11.48 8.94 10.86
C LYS A 148 12.46 8.75 9.69
N GLY A 149 12.72 9.80 8.92
CA GLY A 149 13.68 9.78 7.81
C GLY A 149 13.07 9.56 6.44
N PHE A 150 11.73 9.48 6.31
CA PHE A 150 11.09 9.38 5.01
C PHE A 150 11.17 10.69 4.21
N LYS A 151 11.35 10.55 2.90
CA LYS A 151 11.06 11.62 1.95
C LYS A 151 9.57 11.61 1.64
N LEU A 152 8.96 12.79 1.56
CA LEU A 152 7.54 12.92 1.27
C LEU A 152 7.31 13.74 -0.01
N ILE A 153 6.30 13.33 -0.77
CA ILE A 153 5.72 14.12 -1.86
C ILE A 153 4.27 14.42 -1.46
N ASN A 154 3.87 15.69 -1.55
CA ASN A 154 2.48 16.06 -1.33
C ASN A 154 1.65 15.64 -2.56
N THR A 155 0.76 14.68 -2.34
CA THR A 155 -0.22 14.20 -3.33
C THR A 155 -1.65 14.38 -2.83
N ASN A 156 -1.88 15.31 -1.89
CA ASN A 156 -3.16 15.53 -1.27
C ASN A 156 -4.18 15.98 -2.32
N GLY A 157 -5.30 15.26 -2.39
CA GLY A 157 -6.34 15.47 -3.37
C GLY A 157 -7.05 16.82 -3.28
N ASP A 158 -7.05 17.44 -2.10
CA ASP A 158 -7.67 18.76 -1.90
C ASP A 158 -6.92 19.87 -2.64
N TYR A 159 -5.66 19.63 -2.99
CA TYR A 159 -4.80 20.64 -3.61
C TYR A 159 -4.43 20.32 -5.06
N TYR A 160 -4.30 19.06 -5.40
CA TYR A 160 -3.73 18.65 -6.69
C TYR A 160 -4.66 17.78 -7.53
N TRP A 161 -5.80 17.34 -6.96
CA TRP A 161 -6.64 16.36 -7.60
C TRP A 161 -7.89 17.03 -8.20
N VAL A 162 -7.98 17.04 -9.53
CA VAL A 162 -9.19 17.47 -10.24
C VAL A 162 -9.92 16.22 -10.72
N LEU A 163 -10.92 15.79 -9.98
CA LEU A 163 -11.74 14.62 -10.31
C LEU A 163 -12.91 14.95 -11.25
N GLY A 164 -12.74 15.88 -12.18
CA GLY A 164 -13.80 16.31 -13.08
C GLY A 164 -14.96 17.02 -12.39
N LYS A 165 -14.75 17.52 -11.18
CA LYS A 165 -15.73 18.40 -10.49
C LYS A 165 -15.50 19.84 -10.89
N THR A 166 -16.63 20.56 -11.09
CA THR A 166 -16.62 22.00 -11.41
C THR A 166 -16.22 22.88 -10.21
N ASP A 167 -16.26 22.34 -9.02
CA ASP A 167 -15.93 22.96 -7.74
C ASP A 167 -14.60 22.41 -7.23
N ALA A 168 -13.54 22.64 -7.99
CA ALA A 168 -12.18 22.48 -7.48
C ALA A 168 -12.01 23.48 -6.33
N GLN A 169 -11.89 22.96 -5.11
CA GLN A 169 -11.62 23.73 -3.91
C GLN A 169 -10.19 24.21 -3.90
#